data_e1f92bd2a7ce86fe9e95384d14353fcc
#
_entry.id   e1f92bd2a7ce86fe9e95384d14353fcc
#
_cell.length_a   1.000
_cell.length_b   1.000
_cell.length_c   1.000
_cell.angle_alpha   90.00
_cell.angle_beta   90.00
_cell.angle_gamma   90.00
#
_symmetry.space_group_name_H-M   'P 1'
#
loop_
_entity.id
_entity.type
_entity.pdbx_description
1 polymer ?
#
loop_
_entity_poly.entity_id
_entity_poly.type
_entity_poly.pdbx_seq_one_letter_code
_entity_poly.pdbx_strand_id
1 'polypeptide(L)'
;MKYIVTVLARTLIIAVFLGTSVDGFSQDSKANQPSDQNLKDQSKKTEAPASVPVYTPPKRGAPGGRIGGGTRGTQREVFMLSVLAPDHSGFTTREQPSLYWFISSSTSLPVELTVMDPQGIQPILETRLPAPVAAGVHRIRLSDYNVRLAPGAAYRWFVSVVPDADRRSKDITAGGAIERVEMPEGLKAKVANAPKSDLPSLYGAAGLWYDTVAAISELIEAAPQDQSLRKQRTALLAQVGLTGITE
;
A
#
# COMPACT_ATOMS: atom_id res chain seq x y z
N MET A 1 -5.62 -46.00 -3.69
CA MET A 1 -6.83 -45.46 -2.99
C MET A 1 -7.37 -44.32 -3.84
N LYS A 2 -8.53 -44.52 -4.44
CA LYS A 2 -9.21 -43.58 -5.37
C LYS A 2 -10.12 -42.67 -4.54
N TYR A 3 -10.02 -41.37 -4.62
CA TYR A 3 -10.97 -40.42 -4.05
C TYR A 3 -11.86 -39.88 -5.17
N ILE A 4 -13.16 -40.13 -5.01
CA ILE A 4 -14.27 -39.73 -5.89
C ILE A 4 -14.62 -38.27 -5.55
N VAL A 5 -14.60 -37.41 -6.56
CA VAL A 5 -15.09 -36.02 -6.47
C VAL A 5 -16.55 -36.02 -6.89
N THR A 6 -17.44 -35.67 -5.96
CA THR A 6 -18.86 -35.51 -6.19
C THR A 6 -19.18 -34.08 -6.58
N VAL A 7 -19.63 -33.88 -7.82
CA VAL A 7 -20.14 -32.60 -8.32
C VAL A 7 -21.63 -32.51 -8.04
N LEU A 8 -22.06 -31.50 -7.26
CA LEU A 8 -23.46 -31.17 -7.05
C LEU A 8 -23.90 -30.06 -8.02
N ALA A 9 -24.72 -30.42 -8.97
CA ALA A 9 -25.44 -29.50 -9.85
C ALA A 9 -26.63 -28.88 -9.10
N ARG A 10 -26.74 -27.55 -9.08
CA ARG A 10 -27.93 -26.81 -8.61
C ARG A 10 -28.76 -26.36 -9.81
N THR A 11 -29.95 -26.88 -9.89
CA THR A 11 -30.97 -26.60 -10.89
C THR A 11 -31.63 -25.25 -10.62
N LEU A 12 -31.72 -24.41 -11.65
CA LEU A 12 -32.42 -23.13 -11.69
C LEU A 12 -33.89 -23.36 -12.05
N ILE A 13 -34.82 -22.94 -11.20
CA ILE A 13 -36.26 -22.94 -11.49
C ILE A 13 -36.67 -21.52 -11.88
N ILE A 14 -37.14 -21.38 -13.13
CA ILE A 14 -37.76 -20.16 -13.66
C ILE A 14 -39.27 -20.34 -13.52
N ALA A 15 -39.93 -19.46 -12.76
CA ALA A 15 -41.37 -19.34 -12.73
C ALA A 15 -41.81 -18.16 -13.60
N VAL A 16 -42.55 -18.50 -14.66
CA VAL A 16 -43.23 -17.55 -15.55
C VAL A 16 -44.63 -17.32 -14.99
N PHE A 17 -45.01 -16.07 -14.74
CA PHE A 17 -46.40 -15.68 -14.47
C PHE A 17 -46.93 -14.81 -15.62
N LEU A 18 -47.88 -15.38 -16.35
CA LEU A 18 -48.78 -14.71 -17.30
C LEU A 18 -50.09 -14.37 -16.54
N GLY A 19 -50.67 -13.22 -16.73
CA GLY A 19 -52.00 -12.87 -16.25
C GLY A 19 -52.35 -11.44 -16.66
N THR A 20 -52.97 -11.29 -17.69
CA THR A 20 -54.24 -10.81 -18.30
C THR A 20 -54.77 -9.49 -17.78
N SER A 21 -54.96 -8.59 -18.76
CA SER A 21 -55.64 -7.31 -18.79
C SER A 21 -57.15 -7.37 -18.52
N VAL A 22 -57.73 -6.34 -17.88
CA VAL A 22 -59.13 -5.90 -18.09
C VAL A 22 -59.19 -4.35 -17.97
N ASP A 23 -59.79 -3.76 -19.01
CA ASP A 23 -60.14 -2.33 -19.14
C ASP A 23 -61.30 -1.96 -18.22
N GLY A 24 -61.33 -0.72 -17.78
CA GLY A 24 -62.46 -0.13 -17.07
C GLY A 24 -62.41 1.39 -16.94
N PHE A 25 -63.11 2.06 -17.85
CA PHE A 25 -63.35 3.51 -17.99
C PHE A 25 -64.27 4.01 -16.86
N SER A 26 -63.96 5.17 -16.24
CA SER A 26 -64.90 6.30 -16.02
C SER A 26 -64.29 7.50 -15.32
N GLN A 27 -64.64 8.66 -15.83
CA GLN A 27 -64.36 10.01 -15.33
C GLN A 27 -65.12 10.27 -14.00
N ASP A 28 -64.60 11.08 -13.08
CA ASP A 28 -65.08 12.44 -12.87
C ASP A 28 -64.30 13.23 -11.80
N SER A 29 -64.32 14.51 -11.98
CA SER A 29 -63.67 15.63 -11.29
C SER A 29 -63.89 15.74 -9.77
N LYS A 30 -62.93 16.22 -9.00
CA LYS A 30 -62.85 17.52 -8.32
C LYS A 30 -61.70 17.67 -7.37
N ALA A 31 -61.14 18.87 -7.43
CA ALA A 31 -60.11 19.49 -6.59
C ALA A 31 -60.17 19.20 -5.08
N ASN A 32 -59.03 18.99 -4.44
CA ASN A 32 -58.52 19.88 -3.40
C ASN A 32 -57.11 19.49 -2.91
N GLN A 33 -56.40 20.45 -2.54
CA GLN A 33 -55.05 20.71 -2.11
C GLN A 33 -54.46 19.84 -0.96
N PRO A 34 -53.22 20.17 -0.51
CA PRO A 34 -52.04 19.30 -0.66
C PRO A 34 -51.70 18.62 0.68
N SER A 35 -51.35 17.38 0.62
CA SER A 35 -50.76 16.71 1.78
C SER A 35 -49.26 16.49 1.52
N ASP A 36 -48.51 16.97 2.44
CA ASP A 36 -47.07 16.83 2.59
C ASP A 36 -46.55 15.41 2.22
N GLN A 37 -45.94 15.29 1.08
CA GLN A 37 -45.09 14.15 0.79
C GLN A 37 -43.72 14.41 1.40
N ASN A 38 -43.55 13.81 2.54
CA ASN A 38 -42.29 13.57 3.22
C ASN A 38 -41.30 12.90 2.26
N LEU A 39 -40.56 13.70 1.48
CA LEU A 39 -39.40 13.30 0.74
C LEU A 39 -38.35 12.90 1.77
N LYS A 40 -38.25 11.63 2.05
CA LYS A 40 -37.06 11.05 2.68
C LYS A 40 -35.87 11.41 1.80
N ASP A 41 -35.25 12.50 2.12
CA ASP A 41 -33.95 12.92 1.67
C ASP A 41 -32.97 11.79 2.05
N GLN A 42 -32.72 10.91 1.11
CA GLN A 42 -31.59 10.01 1.19
C GLN A 42 -30.36 10.88 0.98
N SER A 43 -29.95 11.54 2.06
CA SER A 43 -28.64 12.17 2.14
C SER A 43 -27.60 11.12 1.84
N LYS A 44 -27.26 11.00 0.57
CA LYS A 44 -26.05 10.33 0.10
C LYS A 44 -24.91 11.07 0.77
N LYS A 45 -24.43 10.51 1.89
CA LYS A 45 -23.26 11.02 2.61
C LYS A 45 -22.13 11.11 1.60
N THR A 46 -21.97 12.29 1.02
CA THR A 46 -20.82 12.59 0.17
C THR A 46 -19.63 12.57 1.12
N GLU A 47 -18.93 11.45 1.14
CA GLU A 47 -17.68 11.30 1.86
C GLU A 47 -16.75 12.38 1.29
N ALA A 48 -16.32 13.31 2.13
CA ALA A 48 -15.37 14.34 1.73
C ALA A 48 -14.14 13.63 1.15
N PRO A 49 -13.52 14.14 0.07
CA PRO A 49 -12.35 13.50 -0.52
C PRO A 49 -11.30 13.35 0.57
N ALA A 50 -10.89 12.11 0.81
CA ALA A 50 -9.90 11.79 1.82
C ALA A 50 -8.64 12.64 1.57
N SER A 51 -8.25 13.42 2.57
CA SER A 51 -7.11 14.33 2.45
C SER A 51 -5.80 13.54 2.30
N VAL A 52 -4.90 14.05 1.46
CA VAL A 52 -3.55 13.48 1.32
C VAL A 52 -2.88 13.46 2.70
N PRO A 53 -2.35 12.31 3.15
CA PRO A 53 -1.59 12.25 4.40
C PRO A 53 -0.39 13.21 4.34
N VAL A 54 -0.22 14.02 5.38
CA VAL A 54 0.93 14.92 5.51
C VAL A 54 1.98 14.23 6.37
N TYR A 55 3.18 14.09 5.83
CA TYR A 55 4.31 13.55 6.55
C TYR A 55 5.08 14.67 7.25
N THR A 56 5.26 14.55 8.55
CA THR A 56 6.07 15.47 9.38
C THR A 56 7.39 14.78 9.72
N PRO A 57 8.51 15.10 9.04
CA PRO A 57 9.78 14.46 9.33
C PRO A 57 10.20 14.66 10.80
N PRO A 58 10.76 13.64 11.44
CA PRO A 58 11.29 13.80 12.79
C PRO A 58 12.46 14.77 12.81
N LYS A 59 12.59 15.55 13.89
CA LYS A 59 13.71 16.49 14.07
C LYS A 59 15.07 15.79 14.26
N ARG A 60 15.09 14.47 14.34
CA ARG A 60 16.28 13.62 14.45
C ARG A 60 16.39 12.78 13.19
N GLY A 61 17.53 12.75 12.59
CA GLY A 61 17.84 11.89 11.46
C GLY A 61 19.16 12.32 10.84
N ALA A 62 20.13 11.42 10.76
CA ALA A 62 21.31 11.65 9.97
C ALA A 62 20.90 11.75 8.48
N PRO A 63 21.44 12.72 7.71
CA PRO A 63 21.27 12.73 6.27
C PRO A 63 21.83 11.44 5.64
N GLY A 64 21.20 10.94 4.56
CA GLY A 64 21.73 9.81 3.82
C GLY A 64 21.03 8.49 4.09
N GLY A 65 19.73 8.53 4.43
CA GLY A 65 18.91 7.31 4.62
C GLY A 65 18.63 6.54 3.34
N ARG A 66 18.40 7.25 2.22
CA ARG A 66 18.08 6.62 0.92
C ARG A 66 19.30 6.62 0.00
N ILE A 67 19.57 5.44 -0.60
CA ILE A 67 20.62 5.23 -1.59
C ILE A 67 19.97 4.74 -2.88
N GLY A 68 20.49 5.18 -4.03
CA GLY A 68 19.95 4.80 -5.33
C GLY A 68 18.66 5.56 -5.67
N GLY A 69 17.91 5.04 -6.61
CA GLY A 69 16.70 5.70 -7.12
C GLY A 69 16.99 6.49 -8.39
N GLY A 70 17.91 6.01 -9.20
CA GLY A 70 18.18 6.51 -10.54
C GLY A 70 17.72 5.53 -11.61
N THR A 71 17.56 6.04 -12.82
CA THR A 71 17.40 5.20 -14.00
C THR A 71 18.76 4.59 -14.30
N ARG A 72 18.90 3.28 -14.08
CA ARG A 72 20.10 2.52 -14.45
C ARG A 72 19.66 1.29 -15.22
N GLY A 73 20.44 0.89 -16.19
CA GLY A 73 20.12 -0.27 -16.99
C GLY A 73 21.39 -0.85 -17.60
N THR A 74 21.32 -2.11 -17.97
CA THR A 74 22.23 -2.73 -18.94
C THR A 74 21.83 -2.24 -20.32
N GLN A 75 22.65 -2.49 -21.36
CA GLN A 75 22.32 -2.13 -22.74
C GLN A 75 20.97 -2.68 -23.25
N ARG A 76 20.32 -3.58 -22.49
CA ARG A 76 19.06 -4.24 -22.87
C ARG A 76 17.84 -3.87 -22.04
N GLU A 77 18.02 -3.42 -20.81
CA GLU A 77 16.88 -3.07 -19.91
C GLU A 77 17.20 -1.79 -19.16
N VAL A 78 16.40 -0.76 -19.39
CA VAL A 78 16.44 0.49 -18.64
C VAL A 78 15.22 0.53 -17.73
N PHE A 79 15.44 0.54 -16.44
CA PHE A 79 14.36 0.66 -15.47
C PHE A 79 14.77 1.57 -14.29
N MET A 80 13.79 2.13 -13.62
CA MET A 80 13.97 2.83 -12.36
C MET A 80 13.73 1.82 -11.23
N LEU A 81 14.70 1.70 -10.33
CA LEU A 81 14.57 0.96 -9.08
C LEU A 81 14.61 1.95 -7.92
N SER A 82 13.65 1.90 -7.02
CA SER A 82 13.57 2.80 -5.88
C SER A 82 12.98 2.09 -4.67
N VAL A 83 13.45 2.43 -3.47
CA VAL A 83 12.80 2.06 -2.22
C VAL A 83 11.87 3.20 -1.79
N LEU A 84 10.72 2.86 -1.21
CA LEU A 84 9.75 3.85 -0.71
C LEU A 84 10.17 4.30 0.71
N ALA A 85 11.35 4.87 0.80
CA ALA A 85 11.95 5.37 2.03
C ALA A 85 12.27 6.87 1.90
N PRO A 86 12.27 7.66 2.99
CA PRO A 86 12.72 9.05 2.95
C PRO A 86 14.24 9.12 2.79
N ASP A 87 14.79 10.31 2.59
CA ASP A 87 16.23 10.56 2.51
C ASP A 87 16.97 10.55 3.85
N HIS A 88 16.24 10.32 4.94
CA HIS A 88 16.70 10.12 6.31
C HIS A 88 16.23 8.76 6.85
N SER A 89 16.61 8.38 8.08
CA SER A 89 16.06 7.20 8.72
C SER A 89 14.57 7.37 8.95
N GLY A 90 13.75 6.58 8.25
CA GLY A 90 12.30 6.55 8.46
C GLY A 90 11.96 5.78 9.74
N PHE A 91 10.92 6.22 10.45
CA PHE A 91 10.49 5.57 11.68
C PHE A 91 9.35 4.58 11.46
N THR A 92 9.32 3.56 12.30
CA THR A 92 8.22 2.60 12.47
C THR A 92 8.02 2.27 13.94
N THR A 93 6.78 1.99 14.31
CA THR A 93 6.47 1.44 15.64
C THR A 93 6.39 -0.09 15.63
N ARG A 94 6.37 -0.68 14.43
CA ARG A 94 6.19 -2.13 14.26
C ARG A 94 7.52 -2.86 14.46
N GLU A 95 7.45 -3.98 15.14
CA GLU A 95 8.59 -4.89 15.32
C GLU A 95 8.97 -5.60 14.02
N GLN A 96 7.97 -5.94 13.22
CA GLN A 96 8.10 -6.58 11.92
C GLN A 96 7.37 -5.75 10.86
N PRO A 97 7.94 -4.61 10.43
CA PRO A 97 7.30 -3.73 9.47
C PRO A 97 7.23 -4.34 8.07
N SER A 98 6.39 -3.74 7.23
CA SER A 98 6.44 -3.93 5.79
C SER A 98 7.35 -2.89 5.16
N LEU A 99 8.20 -3.32 4.24
CA LEU A 99 9.07 -2.50 3.40
C LEU A 99 8.45 -2.44 1.99
N TYR A 100 8.51 -1.28 1.36
CA TYR A 100 7.95 -1.08 0.02
C TYR A 100 9.03 -0.57 -0.92
N TRP A 101 9.01 -1.08 -2.15
CA TRP A 101 9.93 -0.70 -3.20
C TRP A 101 9.23 -0.70 -4.55
N PHE A 102 9.82 -0.05 -5.53
CA PHE A 102 9.26 0.15 -6.86
C PHE A 102 10.26 -0.22 -7.94
N ILE A 103 9.75 -0.83 -9.00
CA ILE A 103 10.47 -1.04 -10.26
C ILE A 103 9.58 -0.61 -11.42
N SER A 104 10.10 0.20 -12.35
CA SER A 104 9.31 0.79 -13.44
C SER A 104 8.99 -0.19 -14.57
N SER A 105 9.73 -1.28 -14.70
CA SER A 105 9.53 -2.31 -15.73
C SER A 105 9.69 -3.69 -15.12
N SER A 106 8.96 -4.67 -15.65
CA SER A 106 9.12 -6.07 -15.23
C SER A 106 10.51 -6.60 -15.57
N THR A 107 11.04 -7.48 -14.71
CA THR A 107 12.34 -8.11 -14.95
C THR A 107 12.33 -9.60 -14.60
N SER A 108 13.07 -10.39 -15.36
CA SER A 108 13.37 -11.79 -15.05
C SER A 108 14.74 -11.97 -14.37
N LEU A 109 15.51 -10.87 -14.23
CA LEU A 109 16.76 -10.89 -13.51
C LEU A 109 16.54 -11.21 -12.03
N PRO A 110 17.51 -11.85 -11.35
CA PRO A 110 17.42 -12.06 -9.92
C PRO A 110 17.29 -10.73 -9.17
N VAL A 111 16.35 -10.67 -8.23
CA VAL A 111 16.18 -9.56 -7.31
C VAL A 111 16.44 -10.04 -5.91
N GLU A 112 17.32 -9.36 -5.19
CA GLU A 112 17.75 -9.71 -3.86
C GLU A 112 17.34 -8.63 -2.85
N LEU A 113 16.90 -9.08 -1.66
CA LEU A 113 16.66 -8.26 -0.49
C LEU A 113 17.78 -8.49 0.51
N THR A 114 18.35 -7.41 1.03
CA THR A 114 19.31 -7.45 2.14
C THR A 114 18.86 -6.52 3.25
N VAL A 115 18.86 -6.98 4.50
CA VAL A 115 18.69 -6.15 5.69
C VAL A 115 19.93 -6.30 6.54
N MET A 116 20.64 -5.17 6.77
CA MET A 116 21.87 -5.13 7.56
C MET A 116 21.56 -4.98 9.04
N ASP A 117 22.44 -5.49 9.89
CA ASP A 117 22.42 -5.23 11.32
C ASP A 117 22.57 -3.72 11.62
N PRO A 118 22.30 -3.27 12.85
CA PRO A 118 22.46 -1.85 13.21
C PRO A 118 23.88 -1.32 13.08
N GLN A 119 24.88 -2.20 13.15
CA GLN A 119 26.29 -1.87 12.99
C GLN A 119 26.68 -1.76 11.51
N GLY A 120 25.85 -2.28 10.60
CA GLY A 120 26.12 -2.31 9.16
C GLY A 120 27.23 -3.28 8.76
N ILE A 121 27.51 -4.29 9.61
CA ILE A 121 28.61 -5.24 9.42
C ILE A 121 28.12 -6.52 8.78
N GLN A 122 26.97 -7.05 9.23
CA GLN A 122 26.46 -8.33 8.76
C GLN A 122 24.98 -8.22 8.34
N PRO A 123 24.56 -8.93 7.30
CA PRO A 123 23.16 -9.02 6.99
C PRO A 123 22.45 -9.89 8.04
N ILE A 124 21.32 -9.39 8.57
CA ILE A 124 20.38 -10.18 9.38
C ILE A 124 19.35 -10.89 8.50
N LEU A 125 19.23 -10.46 7.26
CA LEU A 125 18.48 -11.11 6.20
C LEU A 125 19.16 -10.89 4.86
N GLU A 126 19.36 -11.95 4.13
CA GLU A 126 19.75 -11.94 2.72
C GLU A 126 18.93 -13.00 2.01
N THR A 127 18.13 -12.61 1.02
CA THR A 127 17.24 -13.53 0.32
C THR A 127 16.96 -13.07 -1.09
N ARG A 128 16.68 -14.05 -1.96
CA ARG A 128 16.22 -13.77 -3.33
C ARG A 128 14.71 -13.72 -3.38
N LEU A 129 14.19 -12.69 -4.01
CA LEU A 129 12.75 -12.53 -4.22
C LEU A 129 12.27 -13.45 -5.36
N PRO A 130 11.00 -13.91 -5.33
CA PRO A 130 10.43 -14.69 -6.41
C PRO A 130 10.51 -13.97 -7.76
N ALA A 131 10.92 -14.68 -8.81
CA ALA A 131 10.98 -14.18 -10.18
C ALA A 131 9.86 -14.84 -11.04
N PRO A 132 9.39 -14.19 -12.13
CA PRO A 132 9.71 -12.82 -12.56
C PRO A 132 9.09 -11.77 -11.64
N VAL A 133 9.72 -10.59 -11.56
CA VAL A 133 9.20 -9.44 -10.83
C VAL A 133 8.45 -8.54 -11.81
N ALA A 134 7.19 -8.24 -11.52
CA ALA A 134 6.37 -7.34 -12.34
C ALA A 134 6.76 -5.87 -12.13
N ALA A 135 6.39 -4.98 -13.06
CA ALA A 135 6.48 -3.55 -12.83
C ALA A 135 5.51 -3.10 -11.73
N GLY A 136 5.85 -2.06 -10.99
CA GLY A 136 4.99 -1.46 -9.97
C GLY A 136 5.60 -1.43 -8.57
N VAL A 137 4.74 -1.20 -7.59
CA VAL A 137 5.10 -1.17 -6.16
C VAL A 137 4.96 -2.57 -5.57
N HIS A 138 6.01 -3.01 -4.88
CA HIS A 138 6.10 -4.31 -4.21
C HIS A 138 6.21 -4.15 -2.71
N ARG A 139 5.68 -5.13 -1.99
CA ARG A 139 5.74 -5.21 -0.53
C ARG A 139 6.59 -6.40 -0.08
N ILE A 140 7.41 -6.17 0.91
CA ILE A 140 8.15 -7.19 1.66
C ILE A 140 7.72 -7.07 3.12
N ARG A 141 7.19 -8.14 3.69
CA ARG A 141 6.89 -8.19 5.12
C ARG A 141 8.06 -8.83 5.85
N LEU A 142 8.64 -8.14 6.83
CA LEU A 142 9.73 -8.74 7.64
C LEU A 142 9.22 -9.91 8.50
N SER A 143 7.91 -9.99 8.74
CA SER A 143 7.27 -11.14 9.39
C SER A 143 7.43 -12.43 8.60
N ASP A 144 7.42 -12.38 7.26
CA ASP A 144 7.53 -13.55 6.41
C ASP A 144 8.92 -14.21 6.51
N TYR A 145 9.91 -13.45 6.98
CA TYR A 145 11.30 -13.88 7.22
C TYR A 145 11.66 -13.97 8.71
N ASN A 146 10.68 -13.80 9.60
CA ASN A 146 10.88 -13.78 11.06
C ASN A 146 11.95 -12.76 11.53
N VAL A 147 12.17 -11.68 10.77
CA VAL A 147 13.09 -10.60 11.14
C VAL A 147 12.36 -9.61 12.06
N ARG A 148 12.97 -9.32 13.20
CA ARG A 148 12.46 -8.42 14.23
C ARG A 148 13.43 -7.27 14.45
N LEU A 149 12.92 -6.04 14.39
CA LEU A 149 13.72 -4.85 14.65
C LEU A 149 13.72 -4.54 16.16
N ALA A 150 14.90 -4.32 16.74
CA ALA A 150 15.04 -3.87 18.12
C ALA A 150 14.63 -2.40 18.26
N PRO A 151 14.02 -2.00 19.38
CA PRO A 151 13.69 -0.59 19.63
C PRO A 151 14.95 0.28 19.68
N GLY A 152 14.88 1.48 19.08
CA GLY A 152 15.96 2.47 19.09
C GLY A 152 17.17 2.10 18.23
N ALA A 153 17.08 1.00 17.45
CA ALA A 153 18.13 0.58 16.54
C ALA A 153 17.76 0.95 15.09
N ALA A 154 18.72 1.53 14.38
CA ALA A 154 18.59 1.88 12.96
C ALA A 154 19.19 0.78 12.09
N TYR A 155 18.43 0.31 11.13
CA TYR A 155 18.81 -0.73 10.17
C TYR A 155 18.88 -0.14 8.77
N ARG A 156 19.74 -0.70 7.92
CA ARG A 156 19.73 -0.42 6.48
C ARG A 156 19.17 -1.61 5.74
N TRP A 157 18.41 -1.35 4.70
CA TRP A 157 17.89 -2.39 3.83
C TRP A 157 18.02 -2.00 2.37
N PHE A 158 18.21 -3.01 1.52
CA PHE A 158 18.51 -2.83 0.11
C PHE A 158 17.71 -3.80 -0.73
N VAL A 159 17.29 -3.33 -1.90
CA VAL A 159 16.83 -4.18 -3.00
C VAL A 159 17.83 -4.04 -4.13
N SER A 160 18.30 -5.16 -4.66
CA SER A 160 19.29 -5.19 -5.71
C SER A 160 18.82 -6.08 -6.86
N VAL A 161 18.82 -5.54 -8.08
CA VAL A 161 18.70 -6.34 -9.30
C VAL A 161 20.09 -6.78 -9.71
N VAL A 162 20.28 -8.09 -9.95
CA VAL A 162 21.57 -8.73 -10.20
C VAL A 162 21.67 -9.17 -11.66
N PRO A 163 22.25 -8.35 -12.55
CA PRO A 163 22.40 -8.70 -13.96
C PRO A 163 23.45 -9.79 -14.21
N ASP A 164 24.43 -9.89 -13.32
CA ASP A 164 25.61 -10.76 -13.49
C ASP A 164 26.13 -11.19 -12.10
N ALA A 165 25.90 -12.45 -11.75
CA ALA A 165 26.26 -12.96 -10.43
C ALA A 165 27.79 -12.94 -10.18
N ASP A 166 28.60 -13.02 -11.23
CA ASP A 166 30.08 -13.01 -11.14
C ASP A 166 30.63 -11.58 -11.08
N ARG A 167 29.80 -10.56 -11.35
CA ARG A 167 30.20 -9.15 -11.38
C ARG A 167 29.23 -8.29 -10.59
N ARG A 168 29.24 -8.44 -9.28
CA ARG A 168 28.35 -7.74 -8.33
C ARG A 168 28.44 -6.18 -8.42
N SER A 169 29.55 -5.66 -8.94
CA SER A 169 29.71 -4.21 -9.20
C SER A 169 28.71 -3.68 -10.26
N LYS A 170 28.02 -4.56 -10.99
CA LYS A 170 26.98 -4.22 -11.95
C LYS A 170 25.58 -4.23 -11.34
N ASP A 171 25.45 -4.60 -10.08
CA ASP A 171 24.17 -4.60 -9.41
C ASP A 171 23.53 -3.21 -9.40
N ILE A 172 22.23 -3.22 -9.63
CA ILE A 172 21.42 -2.01 -9.56
C ILE A 172 20.72 -2.04 -8.21
N THR A 173 21.20 -1.20 -7.29
CA THR A 173 20.77 -1.24 -5.89
C THR A 173 20.08 0.04 -5.49
N ALA A 174 18.96 -0.10 -4.79
CA ALA A 174 18.28 0.95 -4.06
C ALA A 174 18.18 0.56 -2.58
N GLY A 175 18.36 1.52 -1.67
CA GLY A 175 18.36 1.25 -0.24
C GLY A 175 17.75 2.36 0.59
N GLY A 176 17.32 2.01 1.80
CA GLY A 176 16.76 2.92 2.79
C GLY A 176 17.19 2.59 4.20
N ALA A 177 16.92 3.49 5.11
CA ALA A 177 17.15 3.29 6.54
C ALA A 177 15.82 3.29 7.30
N ILE A 178 15.71 2.39 8.27
CA ILE A 178 14.54 2.22 9.12
C ILE A 178 14.98 2.12 10.59
N GLU A 179 14.26 2.82 11.45
CA GLU A 179 14.46 2.76 12.90
C GLU A 179 13.13 2.43 13.58
N ARG A 180 13.15 1.43 14.46
CA ARG A 180 12.00 1.14 15.30
C ARG A 180 12.00 2.07 16.51
N VAL A 181 10.91 2.81 16.67
CA VAL A 181 10.68 3.72 17.81
C VAL A 181 9.48 3.26 18.62
N GLU A 182 9.40 3.73 19.84
CA GLU A 182 8.18 3.54 20.63
C GLU A 182 7.04 4.39 20.07
N MET A 183 5.82 3.89 20.22
CA MET A 183 4.63 4.63 19.83
C MET A 183 4.50 5.90 20.67
N PRO A 184 4.43 7.11 20.05
CA PRO A 184 4.26 8.34 20.81
C PRO A 184 3.04 8.30 21.72
N GLU A 185 3.18 8.86 22.94
CA GLU A 185 2.07 8.97 23.87
C GLU A 185 0.87 9.70 23.25
N GLY A 186 -0.33 9.23 23.52
CA GLY A 186 -1.56 9.76 22.93
C GLY A 186 -1.85 9.29 21.50
N LEU A 187 -0.86 8.81 20.74
CA LEU A 187 -1.11 8.25 19.41
C LEU A 187 -1.76 6.87 19.50
N LYS A 188 -1.35 6.05 20.47
CA LYS A 188 -1.87 4.69 20.67
C LYS A 188 -3.40 4.67 20.80
N ALA A 189 -3.94 5.56 21.63
CA ALA A 189 -5.39 5.69 21.82
C ALA A 189 -6.10 6.18 20.56
N LYS A 190 -5.50 7.15 19.82
CA LYS A 190 -6.04 7.66 18.56
C LYS A 190 -6.10 6.56 17.51
N VAL A 191 -5.01 5.83 17.31
CA VAL A 191 -4.93 4.74 16.32
C VAL A 191 -5.89 3.60 16.65
N ALA A 192 -6.04 3.25 17.94
CA ALA A 192 -6.95 2.17 18.36
C ALA A 192 -8.43 2.48 18.06
N ASN A 193 -8.82 3.75 18.05
CA ASN A 193 -10.21 4.19 17.88
C ASN A 193 -10.49 4.78 16.48
N ALA A 194 -9.47 4.98 15.66
CA ALA A 194 -9.63 5.58 14.34
C ALA A 194 -10.09 4.56 13.29
N PRO A 195 -10.90 4.97 12.31
CA PRO A 195 -11.14 4.16 11.13
C PRO A 195 -9.83 3.96 10.36
N LYS A 196 -9.72 2.85 9.62
CA LYS A 196 -8.51 2.51 8.85
C LYS A 196 -8.14 3.60 7.85
N SER A 197 -9.12 4.31 7.29
CA SER A 197 -8.92 5.45 6.37
C SER A 197 -8.08 6.58 6.95
N ASP A 198 -8.10 6.77 8.27
CA ASP A 198 -7.45 7.88 8.94
C ASP A 198 -6.02 7.53 9.40
N LEU A 199 -5.68 6.24 9.45
CA LEU A 199 -4.38 5.76 9.93
C LEU A 199 -3.19 6.37 9.16
N PRO A 200 -3.23 6.51 7.81
CA PRO A 200 -2.12 7.14 7.09
C PRO A 200 -1.84 8.57 7.58
N SER A 201 -2.90 9.36 7.82
CA SER A 201 -2.76 10.74 8.32
C SER A 201 -2.25 10.79 9.76
N LEU A 202 -2.72 9.90 10.63
CA LEU A 202 -2.27 9.82 12.01
C LEU A 202 -0.79 9.45 12.12
N TYR A 203 -0.35 8.44 11.37
CA TYR A 203 1.05 8.02 11.35
C TYR A 203 1.94 9.08 10.70
N GLY A 204 1.50 9.69 9.58
CA GLY A 204 2.25 10.73 8.88
C GLY A 204 2.49 11.95 9.75
N ALA A 205 1.47 12.46 10.42
CA ALA A 205 1.59 13.58 11.36
C ALA A 205 2.51 13.28 12.55
N ALA A 206 2.63 12.01 12.93
CA ALA A 206 3.53 11.54 13.98
C ALA A 206 4.96 11.24 13.51
N GLY A 207 5.27 11.41 12.21
CA GLY A 207 6.59 11.15 11.65
C GLY A 207 6.93 9.67 11.45
N LEU A 208 5.93 8.79 11.48
CA LEU A 208 6.10 7.34 11.35
C LEU A 208 5.98 6.92 9.88
N TRP A 209 7.05 7.15 9.11
CA TRP A 209 7.04 6.96 7.66
C TRP A 209 6.58 5.58 7.20
N TYR A 210 7.23 4.54 7.73
CA TYR A 210 6.94 3.17 7.31
C TYR A 210 5.52 2.72 7.68
N ASP A 211 5.02 3.18 8.84
CA ASP A 211 3.64 2.90 9.25
C ASP A 211 2.64 3.66 8.36
N THR A 212 3.00 4.89 7.92
CA THR A 212 2.18 5.69 6.98
C THR A 212 2.08 5.01 5.62
N VAL A 213 3.24 4.62 5.03
CA VAL A 213 3.28 3.94 3.73
C VAL A 213 2.57 2.59 3.81
N ALA A 214 2.72 1.86 4.91
CA ALA A 214 2.02 0.60 5.11
C ALA A 214 0.51 0.80 5.18
N ALA A 215 0.03 1.77 5.96
CA ALA A 215 -1.39 2.03 6.12
C ALA A 215 -2.08 2.42 4.81
N ILE A 216 -1.49 3.35 4.03
CA ILE A 216 -2.07 3.73 2.72
C ILE A 216 -2.00 2.57 1.71
N SER A 217 -0.96 1.75 1.74
CA SER A 217 -0.83 0.59 0.86
C SER A 217 -1.82 -0.52 1.20
N GLU A 218 -2.09 -0.75 2.49
CA GLU A 218 -3.12 -1.68 2.95
C GLU A 218 -4.53 -1.22 2.51
N LEU A 219 -4.80 0.09 2.48
CA LEU A 219 -6.06 0.64 1.93
C LEU A 219 -6.17 0.40 0.42
N ILE A 220 -5.09 0.60 -0.34
CA ILE A 220 -5.05 0.32 -1.78
C ILE A 220 -5.29 -1.18 -2.06
N GLU A 221 -4.71 -2.07 -1.27
CA GLU A 221 -4.92 -3.52 -1.38
C GLU A 221 -6.38 -3.92 -1.08
N ALA A 222 -7.01 -3.26 -0.11
CA ALA A 222 -8.41 -3.49 0.25
C ALA A 222 -9.40 -2.94 -0.78
N ALA A 223 -9.03 -1.86 -1.50
CA ALA A 223 -9.85 -1.21 -2.51
C ALA A 223 -9.05 -0.92 -3.79
N PRO A 224 -8.66 -1.96 -4.57
CA PRO A 224 -7.73 -1.83 -5.69
C PRO A 224 -8.27 -0.99 -6.86
N GLN A 225 -9.57 -0.75 -6.93
CA GLN A 225 -10.20 0.10 -7.94
C GLN A 225 -10.26 1.58 -7.54
N ASP A 226 -9.95 1.91 -6.28
CA ASP A 226 -9.95 3.29 -5.81
C ASP A 226 -8.66 4.02 -6.20
N GLN A 227 -8.76 4.77 -7.30
CA GLN A 227 -7.66 5.57 -7.82
C GLN A 227 -7.28 6.75 -6.89
N SER A 228 -8.17 7.14 -5.98
CA SER A 228 -7.88 8.26 -5.05
C SER A 228 -6.80 7.86 -4.05
N LEU A 229 -6.80 6.61 -3.58
CA LEU A 229 -5.79 6.08 -2.66
C LEU A 229 -4.39 6.03 -3.30
N ARG A 230 -4.29 5.65 -4.59
CA ARG A 230 -3.02 5.68 -5.32
C ARG A 230 -2.51 7.11 -5.49
N LYS A 231 -3.38 8.05 -5.84
CA LYS A 231 -3.04 9.48 -5.92
C LYS A 231 -2.55 10.02 -4.57
N GLN A 232 -3.18 9.61 -3.45
CA GLN A 232 -2.73 9.97 -2.12
C GLN A 232 -1.34 9.41 -1.81
N ARG A 233 -1.06 8.13 -2.14
CA ARG A 233 0.26 7.53 -1.95
C ARG A 233 1.31 8.23 -2.81
N THR A 234 1.03 8.51 -4.07
CA THR A 234 1.93 9.27 -4.95
C THR A 234 2.23 10.66 -4.38
N ALA A 235 1.22 11.37 -3.90
CA ALA A 235 1.40 12.69 -3.29
C ALA A 235 2.17 12.63 -1.95
N LEU A 236 1.99 11.58 -1.16
CA LEU A 236 2.78 11.31 0.05
C LEU A 236 4.25 11.07 -0.31
N LEU A 237 4.52 10.24 -1.31
CA LEU A 237 5.88 9.92 -1.76
C LEU A 237 6.61 11.16 -2.29
N ALA A 238 5.90 12.05 -2.99
CA ALA A 238 6.46 13.31 -3.48
C ALA A 238 6.96 14.22 -2.35
N GLN A 239 6.38 14.16 -1.15
CA GLN A 239 6.81 14.96 0.01
C GLN A 239 8.25 14.63 0.46
N VAL A 240 8.76 13.45 0.12
CA VAL A 240 10.13 13.02 0.42
C VAL A 240 10.99 12.89 -0.84
N GLY A 241 10.60 13.55 -1.93
CA GLY A 241 11.36 13.58 -3.18
C GLY A 241 11.31 12.27 -3.98
N LEU A 242 10.34 11.38 -3.72
CA LEU A 242 10.08 10.18 -4.50
C LEU A 242 9.10 10.52 -5.63
N THR A 243 9.62 11.19 -6.67
CA THR A 243 8.86 11.54 -7.89
C THR A 243 9.10 10.48 -8.97
N GLY A 244 8.12 10.29 -9.88
CA GLY A 244 8.23 9.32 -10.96
C GLY A 244 7.81 7.89 -10.60
N ILE A 245 7.33 7.66 -9.37
CA ILE A 245 6.66 6.41 -9.01
C ILE A 245 5.22 6.49 -9.51
N THR A 246 4.96 5.77 -10.59
CA THR A 246 3.63 5.65 -11.22
C THR A 246 3.00 4.32 -10.85
N GLU A 247 1.69 4.33 -10.57
CA GLU A 247 0.93 3.14 -10.17
C GLU A 247 -0.20 2.83 -11.15
#